data_2b90d20e077049d950c86a3ea2888c32
#
_entry.id   2b90d20e077049d950c86a3ea2888c32
#
_cell.length_a   1.000
_cell.length_b   1.000
_cell.length_c   1.000
_cell.angle_alpha   90.00
_cell.angle_beta   90.00
_cell.angle_gamma   90.00
#
_symmetry.space_group_name_H-M   'P 1'
#
loop_
_entity.id
_entity.type
_entity.pdbx_description
1 polymer ?
#
loop_
_entity_poly.entity_id
_entity_poly.type
_entity_poly.pdbx_seq_one_letter_code
_entity_poly.pdbx_strand_id
1 'polypeptide(L)'
;MPDNTLSTLEQIKIKIRRLTKSPSSSQISDDSIENYINTFVLYDFPEHLRLFNLSTTVSFYTQPYIDTYEGDDIITNFDNIYTNIYQNAYVAGYKLSFFQDRELFFTAYPSVQNIQSIGVKGNGVRVNYTGTIPGGTTVINRVAPILRNSVSFISIGANKVGLEMHDVPNDPNDGTGTFTGDIGAAGSINYTSRVYDITFSSAPANAEMIYSSIVPYTASRPNSILYYDGKLVFRPVPDKCYKVDLEVQKRPSELLTNASMPELSEWWQYIAYGAAKKIFEDRMDMESVQMIMPEFKKQETLINRRTITQQTKERTATIYTDLYLETSKIYNQ
;
A
#
# COMPACT_ATOMS: atom_id res chain seq x y z
N MET A 1 -35.26 6.38 -11.14
CA MET A 1 -34.05 7.12 -10.69
C MET A 1 -34.12 8.48 -11.37
N PRO A 2 -33.82 9.61 -10.71
CA PRO A 2 -33.76 10.87 -11.42
C PRO A 2 -32.69 10.77 -12.50
N ASP A 3 -33.01 11.20 -13.72
CA ASP A 3 -32.06 11.25 -14.83
C ASP A 3 -30.87 12.12 -14.44
N ASN A 4 -29.72 11.51 -14.22
CA ASN A 4 -28.49 12.19 -13.80
C ASN A 4 -27.78 12.87 -14.99
N THR A 5 -28.55 13.34 -15.95
CA THR A 5 -28.05 13.93 -17.21
C THR A 5 -27.29 15.26 -17.01
N LEU A 6 -27.49 15.91 -15.84
CA LEU A 6 -26.86 17.21 -15.55
C LEU A 6 -25.38 17.12 -15.17
N SER A 7 -24.89 15.95 -14.76
CA SER A 7 -23.52 15.75 -14.29
C SER A 7 -22.57 15.12 -15.31
N THR A 8 -23.01 14.97 -16.56
CA THR A 8 -22.16 14.46 -17.64
C THR A 8 -21.07 15.45 -18.02
N LEU A 9 -19.95 14.93 -18.54
CA LEU A 9 -18.86 15.75 -19.06
C LEU A 9 -19.35 16.82 -20.04
N GLU A 10 -20.28 16.46 -20.91
CA GLU A 10 -20.90 17.40 -21.87
C GLU A 10 -21.58 18.58 -21.14
N GLN A 11 -22.38 18.30 -20.12
CA GLN A 11 -23.04 19.35 -19.34
C GLN A 11 -22.07 20.20 -18.56
N ILE A 12 -21.00 19.62 -18.04
CA ILE A 12 -19.92 20.34 -17.38
C ILE A 12 -19.23 21.28 -18.39
N LYS A 13 -18.90 20.79 -19.60
CA LYS A 13 -18.34 21.60 -20.70
C LYS A 13 -19.25 22.78 -21.06
N ILE A 14 -20.56 22.54 -21.22
CA ILE A 14 -21.55 23.59 -21.53
C ILE A 14 -21.57 24.64 -20.39
N LYS A 15 -21.54 24.22 -19.14
CA LYS A 15 -21.48 25.13 -17.99
C LYS A 15 -20.22 25.99 -18.01
N ILE A 16 -19.06 25.38 -18.26
CA ILE A 16 -17.78 26.09 -18.34
C ILE A 16 -17.80 27.12 -19.47
N ARG A 17 -18.30 26.75 -20.66
CA ARG A 17 -18.43 27.70 -21.79
C ARG A 17 -19.28 28.90 -21.45
N ARG A 18 -20.36 28.72 -20.69
CA ARG A 18 -21.20 29.83 -20.20
C ARG A 18 -20.45 30.70 -19.19
N LEU A 19 -19.71 30.11 -18.26
CA LEU A 19 -18.93 30.84 -17.25
C LEU A 19 -17.80 31.65 -17.90
N THR A 20 -17.07 31.05 -18.84
CA THR A 20 -15.92 31.68 -19.50
C THR A 20 -16.32 32.60 -20.66
N LYS A 21 -17.63 32.76 -20.95
CA LYS A 21 -18.15 33.54 -22.09
C LYS A 21 -17.52 33.12 -23.42
N SER A 22 -17.15 31.84 -23.56
CA SER A 22 -16.49 31.27 -24.73
C SER A 22 -17.42 30.23 -25.39
N PRO A 23 -18.51 30.65 -26.09
CA PRO A 23 -19.52 29.74 -26.63
C PRO A 23 -19.03 28.89 -27.80
N SER A 24 -17.93 29.27 -28.43
CA SER A 24 -17.42 28.62 -29.63
C SER A 24 -16.17 27.78 -29.35
N SER A 25 -16.07 26.64 -30.04
CA SER A 25 -14.87 25.80 -30.02
C SER A 25 -13.63 26.46 -30.62
N SER A 26 -13.81 27.52 -31.43
CA SER A 26 -12.69 28.33 -31.93
C SER A 26 -12.04 29.19 -30.88
N GLN A 27 -12.74 29.52 -29.78
CA GLN A 27 -12.20 30.30 -28.66
C GLN A 27 -11.47 29.40 -27.62
N ILE A 28 -12.06 28.24 -27.34
CA ILE A 28 -11.46 27.18 -26.52
C ILE A 28 -11.95 25.85 -27.08
N SER A 29 -11.02 24.94 -27.42
CA SER A 29 -11.38 23.62 -27.90
C SER A 29 -12.04 22.78 -26.81
N ASP A 30 -12.86 21.80 -27.19
CA ASP A 30 -13.47 20.87 -26.24
C ASP A 30 -12.42 20.04 -25.50
N ASP A 31 -11.34 19.64 -26.19
CA ASP A 31 -10.22 18.91 -25.60
C ASP A 31 -9.48 19.74 -24.53
N SER A 32 -9.32 21.05 -24.77
CA SER A 32 -8.72 21.95 -23.77
C SER A 32 -9.60 22.04 -22.52
N ILE A 33 -10.92 22.19 -22.68
CA ILE A 33 -11.85 22.23 -21.54
C ILE A 33 -11.83 20.90 -20.78
N GLU A 34 -11.77 19.77 -21.49
CA GLU A 34 -11.67 18.44 -20.91
C GLU A 34 -10.40 18.26 -20.07
N ASN A 35 -9.26 18.72 -20.60
CA ASN A 35 -8.01 18.72 -19.88
C ASN A 35 -8.08 19.55 -18.58
N TYR A 36 -8.71 20.75 -18.60
CA TYR A 36 -8.91 21.55 -17.39
C TYR A 36 -9.83 20.85 -16.38
N ILE A 37 -10.88 20.17 -16.84
CA ILE A 37 -11.78 19.41 -15.97
C ILE A 37 -11.02 18.26 -15.33
N ASN A 38 -10.30 17.45 -16.12
CA ASN A 38 -9.54 16.31 -15.62
C ASN A 38 -8.42 16.76 -14.68
N THR A 39 -7.69 17.81 -15.00
CA THR A 39 -6.68 18.41 -14.12
C THR A 39 -7.28 18.82 -12.78
N PHE A 40 -8.43 19.50 -12.80
CA PHE A 40 -9.08 19.92 -11.56
C PHE A 40 -9.56 18.71 -10.73
N VAL A 41 -10.17 17.71 -11.37
CA VAL A 41 -10.69 16.51 -10.69
C VAL A 41 -9.57 15.65 -10.10
N LEU A 42 -8.47 15.48 -10.84
CA LEU A 42 -7.38 14.57 -10.45
C LEU A 42 -6.42 15.21 -9.44
N TYR A 43 -6.09 16.49 -9.61
CA TYR A 43 -5.00 17.12 -8.87
C TYR A 43 -5.42 18.24 -7.93
N ASP A 44 -6.37 19.09 -8.34
CA ASP A 44 -6.70 20.30 -7.58
C ASP A 44 -7.94 20.14 -6.70
N PHE A 45 -8.72 19.11 -6.90
CA PHE A 45 -9.85 18.83 -6.01
C PHE A 45 -9.30 18.49 -4.62
N PRO A 46 -9.62 19.27 -3.57
CA PRO A 46 -9.04 19.10 -2.25
C PRO A 46 -9.22 17.68 -1.71
N GLU A 47 -8.14 17.07 -1.25
CA GLU A 47 -8.17 15.69 -0.77
C GLU A 47 -9.16 15.46 0.37
N HIS A 48 -9.26 16.42 1.30
CA HIS A 48 -10.19 16.35 2.42
C HIS A 48 -11.67 16.33 2.02
N LEU A 49 -11.99 16.76 0.79
CA LEU A 49 -13.36 16.75 0.25
C LEU A 49 -13.70 15.45 -0.49
N ARG A 50 -12.71 14.62 -0.81
CA ARG A 50 -12.88 13.37 -1.57
C ARG A 50 -13.37 12.20 -0.74
N LEU A 51 -13.36 12.31 0.58
CA LEU A 51 -13.15 11.21 1.50
C LEU A 51 -14.19 10.11 1.49
N PHE A 52 -15.45 10.39 1.36
CA PHE A 52 -16.45 9.32 1.53
C PHE A 52 -16.78 8.58 0.25
N ASN A 53 -16.99 9.29 -0.85
CA ASN A 53 -17.43 8.66 -2.11
C ASN A 53 -16.30 7.87 -2.80
N LEU A 54 -15.03 8.13 -2.45
CA LEU A 54 -13.86 7.47 -3.00
C LEU A 54 -13.24 6.46 -2.04
N SER A 55 -13.76 6.33 -0.83
CA SER A 55 -13.35 5.28 0.10
C SER A 55 -13.88 3.93 -0.37
N THR A 56 -13.00 2.95 -0.46
CA THR A 56 -13.35 1.58 -0.84
C THR A 56 -12.49 0.59 -0.06
N THR A 57 -12.85 -0.67 -0.13
CA THR A 57 -12.08 -1.74 0.49
C THR A 57 -11.43 -2.60 -0.58
N VAL A 58 -10.13 -2.77 -0.47
CA VAL A 58 -9.36 -3.73 -1.27
C VAL A 58 -9.14 -4.98 -0.45
N SER A 59 -9.47 -6.13 -1.03
CA SER A 59 -9.28 -7.43 -0.39
C SER A 59 -8.29 -8.26 -1.17
N PHE A 60 -7.35 -8.86 -0.47
CA PHE A 60 -6.41 -9.83 -1.03
C PHE A 60 -6.10 -10.94 -0.02
N TYR A 61 -5.31 -11.92 -0.41
CA TYR A 61 -4.93 -13.02 0.45
C TYR A 61 -3.42 -13.03 0.69
N THR A 62 -3.03 -13.17 1.95
CA THR A 62 -1.62 -13.42 2.27
C THR A 62 -1.21 -14.79 1.76
N GLN A 63 0.08 -14.95 1.47
CA GLN A 63 0.69 -16.23 1.17
C GLN A 63 1.49 -16.72 2.39
N PRO A 64 1.55 -18.02 2.62
CA PRO A 64 2.33 -18.56 3.73
C PRO A 64 3.81 -18.18 3.62
N TYR A 65 4.37 -17.70 4.72
CA TYR A 65 5.78 -17.34 4.87
C TYR A 65 6.24 -16.13 4.04
N ILE A 66 5.30 -15.36 3.49
CA ILE A 66 5.58 -14.09 2.82
C ILE A 66 5.11 -12.97 3.73
N ASP A 67 6.01 -12.07 4.05
CA ASP A 67 5.76 -10.96 4.96
C ASP A 67 5.59 -9.61 4.26
N THR A 68 6.11 -9.47 3.04
CA THR A 68 6.17 -8.20 2.31
C THR A 68 5.40 -8.31 1.01
N TYR A 69 4.54 -7.33 0.74
CA TYR A 69 3.73 -7.23 -0.46
C TYR A 69 3.89 -5.82 -1.05
N GLU A 70 4.11 -5.74 -2.33
CA GLU A 70 4.04 -4.49 -3.08
C GLU A 70 2.58 -4.23 -3.53
N GLY A 71 2.27 -2.99 -3.89
CA GLY A 71 0.93 -2.65 -4.34
C GLY A 71 0.47 -3.51 -5.52
N ASP A 72 1.38 -3.75 -6.47
CA ASP A 72 1.11 -4.55 -7.67
C ASP A 72 0.92 -6.06 -7.40
N ASP A 73 1.44 -6.59 -6.28
CA ASP A 73 1.15 -7.95 -5.81
C ASP A 73 -0.32 -8.09 -5.36
N ILE A 74 -0.94 -6.98 -4.97
CA ILE A 74 -2.31 -6.93 -4.47
C ILE A 74 -3.28 -6.75 -5.64
N ILE A 75 -3.07 -5.70 -6.43
CA ILE A 75 -3.83 -5.39 -7.65
C ILE A 75 -2.90 -4.70 -8.63
N THR A 76 -2.91 -5.14 -9.88
CA THR A 76 -2.13 -4.51 -10.95
C THR A 76 -2.43 -3.02 -11.06
N ASN A 77 -1.39 -2.21 -11.09
CA ASN A 77 -1.46 -0.74 -11.09
C ASN A 77 -2.07 -0.13 -9.82
N PHE A 78 -1.81 -0.71 -8.66
CA PHE A 78 -2.33 -0.26 -7.38
C PHE A 78 -2.13 1.25 -7.15
N ASP A 79 -0.93 1.76 -7.34
CA ASP A 79 -0.57 3.17 -7.12
C ASP A 79 -1.26 4.14 -8.09
N ASN A 80 -1.69 3.64 -9.26
CA ASN A 80 -2.47 4.44 -10.21
C ASN A 80 -3.96 4.48 -9.84
N ILE A 81 -4.47 3.43 -9.21
CA ILE A 81 -5.89 3.31 -8.85
C ILE A 81 -6.18 3.96 -7.49
N TYR A 82 -5.24 3.86 -6.55
CA TYR A 82 -5.42 4.32 -5.17
C TYR A 82 -4.43 5.42 -4.81
N THR A 83 -4.88 6.38 -4.02
CA THR A 83 -4.05 7.51 -3.56
C THR A 83 -3.56 7.32 -2.14
N ASN A 84 -4.37 6.72 -1.27
CA ASN A 84 -4.05 6.56 0.14
C ASN A 84 -4.56 5.23 0.68
N ILE A 85 -3.82 4.68 1.65
CA ILE A 85 -4.27 3.57 2.48
C ILE A 85 -4.62 4.14 3.86
N TYR A 86 -5.84 3.88 4.33
CA TYR A 86 -6.25 4.27 5.67
C TYR A 86 -5.70 3.32 6.73
N GLN A 87 -5.63 3.79 7.97
CA GLN A 87 -5.14 3.00 9.10
C GLN A 87 -6.07 1.85 9.52
N ASN A 88 -7.14 1.61 8.76
CA ASN A 88 -8.10 0.53 8.99
C ASN A 88 -7.76 -0.67 8.11
N ALA A 89 -6.99 -1.58 8.67
CA ALA A 89 -6.64 -2.83 8.03
C ALA A 89 -7.11 -4.01 8.89
N TYR A 90 -7.61 -5.05 8.25
CA TYR A 90 -8.13 -6.25 8.92
C TYR A 90 -7.53 -7.50 8.30
N VAL A 91 -7.21 -8.48 9.15
CA VAL A 91 -6.79 -9.83 8.73
C VAL A 91 -7.72 -10.86 9.35
N ALA A 92 -8.36 -11.65 8.51
CA ALA A 92 -9.36 -12.63 8.95
C ALA A 92 -10.44 -12.02 9.88
N GLY A 93 -10.85 -10.78 9.61
CA GLY A 93 -11.83 -10.04 10.40
C GLY A 93 -11.30 -9.36 11.67
N TYR A 94 -10.03 -9.53 12.00
CA TYR A 94 -9.41 -8.87 13.15
C TYR A 94 -8.65 -7.62 12.72
N LYS A 95 -8.87 -6.52 13.43
CA LYS A 95 -8.16 -5.26 13.17
C LYS A 95 -6.67 -5.41 13.43
N LEU A 96 -5.86 -4.89 12.51
CA LEU A 96 -4.41 -4.81 12.64
C LEU A 96 -3.97 -3.51 13.33
N SER A 97 -2.83 -3.56 14.01
CA SER A 97 -2.10 -2.37 14.40
C SER A 97 -1.39 -1.82 13.16
N PHE A 98 -1.75 -0.63 12.73
CA PHE A 98 -1.22 -0.01 11.53
C PHE A 98 -0.07 0.94 11.87
N PHE A 99 1.08 0.70 11.25
CA PHE A 99 2.29 1.50 11.40
C PHE A 99 2.65 2.18 10.08
N GLN A 100 3.07 3.43 10.16
CA GLN A 100 3.71 4.19 9.08
C GLN A 100 5.15 4.58 9.45
N ASP A 101 5.48 4.46 10.73
CA ASP A 101 6.82 4.68 11.25
C ASP A 101 7.58 3.35 11.28
N ARG A 102 8.63 3.30 10.45
CA ARG A 102 9.51 2.14 10.32
C ARG A 102 10.27 1.84 11.60
N GLU A 103 10.72 2.87 12.31
CA GLU A 103 11.53 2.72 13.53
C GLU A 103 10.68 2.10 14.65
N LEU A 104 9.47 2.62 14.87
CA LEU A 104 8.54 2.06 15.86
C LEU A 104 8.15 0.62 15.53
N PHE A 105 7.93 0.31 14.24
CA PHE A 105 7.58 -1.04 13.83
C PHE A 105 8.69 -2.04 14.11
N PHE A 106 9.93 -1.76 13.71
CA PHE A 106 11.06 -2.66 13.93
C PHE A 106 11.56 -2.67 15.37
N THR A 107 11.23 -1.65 16.17
CA THR A 107 11.42 -1.71 17.63
C THR A 107 10.44 -2.69 18.26
N ALA A 108 9.19 -2.73 17.78
CA ALA A 108 8.19 -3.70 18.27
C ALA A 108 8.45 -5.13 17.75
N TYR A 109 9.01 -5.26 16.53
CA TYR A 109 9.29 -6.54 15.87
C TYR A 109 10.77 -6.61 15.43
N PRO A 110 11.72 -6.72 16.36
CA PRO A 110 13.14 -6.71 16.03
C PRO A 110 13.54 -7.94 15.23
N SER A 111 14.31 -7.72 14.18
CA SER A 111 14.92 -8.78 13.38
C SER A 111 16.30 -9.12 13.97
N VAL A 112 16.33 -10.01 14.95
CA VAL A 112 17.56 -10.38 15.64
C VAL A 112 18.32 -11.45 14.84
N GLN A 113 19.52 -11.10 14.39
CA GLN A 113 20.42 -12.05 13.74
C GLN A 113 20.98 -13.06 14.75
N ASN A 114 20.97 -14.34 14.34
CA ASN A 114 21.58 -15.43 15.08
C ASN A 114 22.74 -16.00 14.27
N ILE A 115 23.95 -15.85 14.78
CA ILE A 115 25.17 -16.40 14.16
C ILE A 115 25.46 -17.75 14.79
N GLN A 116 25.55 -18.79 13.96
CA GLN A 116 25.78 -20.15 14.44
C GLN A 116 26.63 -20.95 13.46
N SER A 117 27.38 -21.91 13.96
CA SER A 117 28.09 -22.85 13.12
C SER A 117 27.11 -23.80 12.42
N ILE A 118 27.31 -24.09 11.14
CA ILE A 118 26.55 -25.12 10.44
C ILE A 118 26.99 -26.55 10.78
N GLY A 119 27.94 -26.69 11.71
CA GLY A 119 28.46 -28.01 12.14
C GLY A 119 29.45 -28.64 11.19
N VAL A 120 29.85 -27.94 10.13
CA VAL A 120 30.78 -28.42 9.11
C VAL A 120 32.08 -27.59 9.15
N LYS A 121 33.21 -28.27 8.96
CA LYS A 121 34.53 -27.64 8.89
C LYS A 121 35.08 -27.71 7.48
N GLY A 122 35.84 -26.69 7.11
CA GLY A 122 36.65 -26.68 5.90
C GLY A 122 37.70 -27.80 5.93
N ASN A 123 38.06 -28.28 4.75
CA ASN A 123 39.14 -29.27 4.58
C ASN A 123 40.26 -28.77 3.71
N GLY A 124 40.26 -27.47 3.33
CA GLY A 124 41.24 -26.83 2.50
C GLY A 124 41.15 -27.16 0.99
N VAL A 125 40.19 -27.99 0.57
CA VAL A 125 40.02 -28.44 -0.83
C VAL A 125 38.60 -28.27 -1.33
N ARG A 126 37.61 -28.62 -0.48
CA ARG A 126 36.20 -28.60 -0.85
C ARG A 126 35.64 -27.17 -0.82
N VAL A 127 34.95 -26.77 -1.88
CA VAL A 127 34.30 -25.47 -2.04
C VAL A 127 32.78 -25.53 -1.88
N ASN A 128 32.18 -26.68 -2.20
CA ASN A 128 30.73 -26.86 -2.15
C ASN A 128 30.28 -27.54 -0.84
N TYR A 129 29.23 -26.99 -0.22
CA TYR A 129 28.66 -27.50 1.03
C TYR A 129 27.13 -27.48 0.92
N THR A 130 26.53 -28.61 1.27
CA THR A 130 25.08 -28.80 1.28
C THR A 130 24.62 -29.26 2.66
N GLY A 131 23.44 -28.85 3.06
CA GLY A 131 22.90 -29.24 4.36
C GLY A 131 21.67 -28.46 4.74
N THR A 132 21.36 -28.49 6.02
CA THR A 132 20.28 -27.71 6.63
C THR A 132 20.87 -26.80 7.70
N ILE A 133 20.53 -25.51 7.66
CA ILE A 133 20.99 -24.56 8.66
C ILE A 133 20.44 -24.97 10.03
N PRO A 134 21.30 -25.16 11.05
CA PRO A 134 20.83 -25.55 12.39
C PRO A 134 19.99 -24.47 13.05
N GLY A 135 19.33 -24.79 14.14
CA GLY A 135 18.69 -23.84 15.07
C GLY A 135 17.19 -23.76 15.01
N GLY A 136 16.60 -23.46 16.17
CA GLY A 136 15.20 -23.12 16.40
C GLY A 136 14.18 -24.16 16.02
N THR A 137 13.99 -25.19 16.86
CA THR A 137 12.73 -25.94 16.81
C THR A 137 11.63 -25.13 17.47
N THR A 138 10.52 -24.93 16.78
CA THR A 138 9.27 -24.46 17.39
C THR A 138 8.74 -25.54 18.35
N VAL A 139 7.87 -25.16 19.28
CA VAL A 139 7.22 -26.02 20.29
C VAL A 139 6.56 -27.28 19.70
N ILE A 140 6.41 -27.38 18.39
CA ILE A 140 5.75 -28.51 17.66
C ILE A 140 6.75 -29.28 16.76
N ASN A 141 8.03 -29.33 17.08
CA ASN A 141 9.06 -30.03 16.28
C ASN A 141 9.16 -29.59 14.81
N ARG A 142 8.75 -28.38 14.47
CA ARG A 142 8.96 -27.78 13.16
C ARG A 142 10.18 -26.87 13.18
N VAL A 143 10.94 -26.92 12.12
CA VAL A 143 12.05 -25.97 11.92
C VAL A 143 11.46 -24.58 11.72
N ALA A 144 11.88 -23.59 12.53
CA ALA A 144 11.41 -22.22 12.34
C ALA A 144 11.89 -21.67 11.00
N PRO A 145 11.04 -21.07 10.17
CA PRO A 145 11.46 -20.49 8.90
C PRO A 145 12.49 -19.37 9.12
N ILE A 146 13.23 -19.03 8.08
CA ILE A 146 14.23 -17.95 8.09
C ILE A 146 13.69 -16.78 7.29
N LEU A 147 13.91 -15.57 7.80
CA LEU A 147 13.55 -14.35 7.10
C LEU A 147 14.39 -14.22 5.83
N ARG A 148 13.75 -13.84 4.73
CA ARG A 148 14.40 -13.59 3.46
C ARG A 148 15.35 -12.40 3.57
N ASN A 149 16.39 -12.38 2.75
CA ASN A 149 17.39 -11.33 2.76
C ASN A 149 18.05 -11.11 4.15
N SER A 150 18.24 -12.22 4.88
CA SER A 150 18.84 -12.22 6.21
C SER A 150 19.88 -13.32 6.42
N VAL A 151 20.17 -14.09 5.38
CA VAL A 151 21.06 -15.24 5.47
C VAL A 151 22.43 -14.88 4.92
N SER A 152 23.46 -15.09 5.71
CA SER A 152 24.83 -15.05 5.20
C SER A 152 25.61 -16.28 5.66
N PHE A 153 26.59 -16.69 4.85
CA PHE A 153 27.57 -17.69 5.21
C PHE A 153 28.96 -17.04 5.25
N ILE A 154 29.69 -17.35 6.30
CA ILE A 154 31.00 -16.78 6.57
C ILE A 154 31.99 -17.88 6.90
N SER A 155 33.19 -17.84 6.35
CA SER A 155 34.30 -18.70 6.71
C SER A 155 35.63 -18.01 6.45
N ILE A 156 36.75 -18.68 6.73
CA ILE A 156 38.10 -18.19 6.43
C ILE A 156 38.72 -19.14 5.41
N GLY A 157 39.17 -18.60 4.29
CA GLY A 157 39.89 -19.34 3.25
C GLY A 157 41.30 -19.72 3.65
N ALA A 158 41.90 -20.62 2.90
CA ALA A 158 43.29 -21.09 3.11
C ALA A 158 44.31 -19.95 3.11
N ASN A 159 44.03 -18.87 2.40
CA ASN A 159 44.86 -17.67 2.34
C ASN A 159 44.63 -16.68 3.52
N LYS A 160 43.88 -17.09 4.55
CA LYS A 160 43.42 -16.25 5.66
C LYS A 160 42.57 -15.05 5.23
N VAL A 161 41.97 -15.10 4.07
CA VAL A 161 41.01 -14.14 3.56
C VAL A 161 39.60 -14.59 3.99
N GLY A 162 38.76 -13.65 4.44
CA GLY A 162 37.37 -13.92 4.75
C GLY A 162 36.64 -14.37 3.47
N LEU A 163 35.80 -15.36 3.62
CA LEU A 163 34.86 -15.84 2.58
C LEU A 163 33.46 -15.48 3.04
N GLU A 164 32.75 -14.71 2.25
CA GLU A 164 31.41 -14.25 2.60
C GLU A 164 30.46 -14.36 1.40
N MET A 165 29.23 -14.77 1.70
CA MET A 165 28.13 -14.72 0.77
C MET A 165 26.83 -14.42 1.51
N HIS A 166 25.89 -13.78 0.82
CA HIS A 166 24.57 -13.44 1.33
C HIS A 166 23.48 -13.87 0.36
N ASP A 167 22.27 -14.05 0.89
CA ASP A 167 21.13 -14.47 0.11
C ASP A 167 20.51 -13.33 -0.68
N VAL A 168 20.03 -13.68 -1.87
CA VAL A 168 19.20 -12.85 -2.73
C VAL A 168 17.92 -13.64 -3.01
N PRO A 169 16.77 -13.22 -2.51
CA PRO A 169 15.50 -13.88 -2.79
C PRO A 169 15.21 -13.91 -4.30
N ASN A 170 14.77 -15.04 -4.84
CA ASN A 170 14.46 -15.17 -6.25
C ASN A 170 13.22 -14.37 -6.64
N ASP A 171 12.07 -14.80 -6.10
CA ASP A 171 10.78 -14.13 -6.27
C ASP A 171 10.15 -13.99 -4.89
N PRO A 172 9.44 -12.89 -4.61
CA PRO A 172 8.70 -12.76 -3.36
C PRO A 172 7.83 -13.98 -3.01
N ASN A 173 7.38 -14.70 -4.02
CA ASN A 173 6.43 -15.80 -3.87
C ASN A 173 7.04 -17.21 -3.86
N ASP A 174 8.33 -17.37 -4.20
CA ASP A 174 8.94 -18.69 -4.41
C ASP A 174 9.42 -19.37 -3.12
N GLY A 175 9.66 -18.67 -2.02
CA GLY A 175 10.21 -19.29 -0.80
C GLY A 175 11.66 -19.75 -0.94
N THR A 176 12.33 -19.47 -2.07
CA THR A 176 13.71 -19.81 -2.37
C THR A 176 14.55 -18.55 -2.65
N GLY A 177 15.86 -18.70 -2.58
CA GLY A 177 16.82 -17.65 -2.91
C GLY A 177 18.10 -18.24 -3.46
N THR A 178 18.91 -17.38 -4.06
CA THR A 178 20.27 -17.67 -4.49
C THR A 178 21.27 -16.99 -3.56
N PHE A 179 22.50 -17.43 -3.58
CA PHE A 179 23.60 -16.75 -2.89
C PHE A 179 24.48 -15.99 -3.87
N THR A 180 24.89 -14.81 -3.44
CA THR A 180 25.88 -13.97 -4.09
C THR A 180 26.91 -13.51 -3.06
N GLY A 181 28.11 -13.19 -3.48
CA GLY A 181 29.20 -12.78 -2.58
C GLY A 181 30.49 -12.61 -3.33
N ASP A 182 31.58 -13.15 -2.78
CA ASP A 182 32.89 -13.13 -3.43
C ASP A 182 32.82 -13.67 -4.86
N ILE A 183 33.72 -13.19 -5.74
CA ILE A 183 33.72 -13.58 -7.15
C ILE A 183 33.85 -15.11 -7.30
N GLY A 184 32.80 -15.72 -7.87
CA GLY A 184 32.69 -17.18 -8.02
C GLY A 184 31.94 -17.90 -6.90
N ALA A 185 31.49 -17.19 -5.89
CA ALA A 185 30.56 -17.73 -4.89
C ALA A 185 29.16 -17.85 -5.51
N ALA A 186 28.48 -18.96 -5.24
CA ALA A 186 27.12 -19.22 -5.72
C ALA A 186 26.40 -20.21 -4.80
N GLY A 187 25.08 -20.29 -4.92
CA GLY A 187 24.32 -21.28 -4.17
C GLY A 187 22.83 -21.01 -4.21
N SER A 188 22.10 -21.83 -3.47
CA SER A 188 20.65 -21.72 -3.30
C SER A 188 20.24 -22.00 -1.86
N ILE A 189 19.10 -21.46 -1.49
CA ILE A 189 18.48 -21.68 -0.18
C ILE A 189 16.97 -21.82 -0.32
N ASN A 190 16.40 -22.66 0.53
CA ASN A 190 14.97 -22.69 0.80
C ASN A 190 14.72 -22.17 2.22
N TYR A 191 14.05 -21.04 2.33
CA TYR A 191 13.86 -20.33 3.60
C TYR A 191 12.95 -21.08 4.58
N THR A 192 12.01 -21.85 4.07
CA THR A 192 11.06 -22.61 4.90
C THR A 192 11.69 -23.88 5.47
N SER A 193 12.38 -24.66 4.64
CA SER A 193 13.03 -25.92 5.04
C SER A 193 14.44 -25.72 5.58
N ARG A 194 15.05 -24.53 5.37
CA ARG A 194 16.43 -24.17 5.68
C ARG A 194 17.49 -25.00 4.94
N VAL A 195 17.09 -25.71 3.91
CA VAL A 195 18.05 -26.46 3.07
C VAL A 195 18.84 -25.46 2.25
N TYR A 196 20.16 -25.64 2.25
CA TYR A 196 21.09 -24.84 1.47
C TYR A 196 22.03 -25.71 0.62
N ASP A 197 22.46 -25.15 -0.49
CA ASP A 197 23.55 -25.62 -1.33
C ASP A 197 24.41 -24.40 -1.67
N ILE A 198 25.64 -24.38 -1.16
CA ILE A 198 26.54 -23.24 -1.30
C ILE A 198 27.87 -23.67 -1.87
N THR A 199 28.45 -22.82 -2.72
CA THR A 199 29.80 -22.96 -3.26
C THR A 199 30.55 -21.67 -2.98
N PHE A 200 31.60 -21.74 -2.15
CA PHE A 200 32.47 -20.61 -1.88
C PHE A 200 33.39 -20.34 -3.06
N SER A 201 33.86 -19.11 -3.20
CA SER A 201 34.82 -18.68 -4.20
C SER A 201 36.18 -19.43 -4.11
N SER A 202 36.54 -19.86 -2.93
CA SER A 202 37.70 -20.70 -2.63
C SER A 202 37.45 -21.62 -1.46
N ALA A 203 38.28 -22.66 -1.29
CA ALA A 203 38.07 -23.61 -0.22
C ALA A 203 38.28 -23.01 1.17
N PRO A 204 37.34 -23.16 2.13
CA PRO A 204 37.58 -22.85 3.52
C PRO A 204 38.81 -23.61 4.06
N ALA A 205 39.60 -22.93 4.91
CA ALA A 205 40.80 -23.49 5.45
C ALA A 205 40.56 -24.80 6.19
N ASN A 206 41.61 -25.62 6.28
CA ASN A 206 41.50 -26.89 7.02
C ASN A 206 41.17 -26.68 8.49
N ALA A 207 40.19 -27.41 8.99
CA ALA A 207 39.62 -27.33 10.32
C ALA A 207 38.89 -26.00 10.65
N GLU A 208 38.80 -25.05 9.75
CA GLU A 208 38.06 -23.81 9.93
C GLU A 208 36.56 -24.06 9.95
N MET A 209 35.85 -23.38 10.84
CA MET A 209 34.38 -23.52 10.96
C MET A 209 33.67 -22.65 9.94
N ILE A 210 32.56 -23.17 9.40
CA ILE A 210 31.64 -22.39 8.57
C ILE A 210 30.48 -21.94 9.44
N TYR A 211 30.20 -20.65 9.42
CA TYR A 211 29.13 -20.03 10.18
C TYR A 211 28.01 -19.56 9.24
N SER A 212 26.78 -19.64 9.71
CA SER A 212 25.64 -18.99 9.09
C SER A 212 25.08 -17.92 10.03
N SER A 213 24.73 -16.78 9.48
CA SER A 213 23.92 -15.75 10.16
C SER A 213 22.53 -15.78 9.60
N ILE A 214 21.51 -15.84 10.46
CA ILE A 214 20.11 -15.95 10.07
C ILE A 214 19.21 -15.14 11.00
N VAL A 215 18.02 -14.76 10.54
CA VAL A 215 16.93 -14.25 11.38
C VAL A 215 15.79 -15.28 11.39
N PRO A 216 15.71 -16.13 12.44
CA PRO A 216 14.60 -17.05 12.59
C PRO A 216 13.33 -16.31 13.03
N TYR A 217 12.16 -16.75 12.59
CA TYR A 217 10.88 -16.21 13.03
C TYR A 217 9.85 -17.30 13.30
N THR A 218 8.80 -16.95 14.04
CA THR A 218 7.64 -17.81 14.23
C THR A 218 6.51 -17.29 13.36
N ALA A 219 6.07 -18.10 12.40
CA ALA A 219 4.94 -17.75 11.57
C ALA A 219 3.63 -17.93 12.33
N SER A 220 2.74 -16.95 12.22
CA SER A 220 1.39 -16.99 12.80
C SER A 220 0.47 -15.99 12.10
N ARG A 221 -0.79 -15.88 12.56
CA ARG A 221 -1.69 -14.85 12.03
C ARG A 221 -1.10 -13.45 12.30
N PRO A 222 -0.99 -12.60 11.27
CA PRO A 222 -0.56 -11.21 11.44
C PRO A 222 -1.48 -10.43 12.40
N ASN A 223 -0.89 -9.59 13.22
CA ASN A 223 -1.58 -8.65 14.09
C ASN A 223 -1.18 -7.19 13.84
N SER A 224 -0.14 -6.99 13.06
CA SER A 224 0.41 -5.68 12.75
C SER A 224 0.82 -5.60 11.29
N ILE A 225 0.73 -4.39 10.76
CA ILE A 225 1.10 -4.05 9.39
C ILE A 225 1.89 -2.74 9.38
N LEU A 226 2.96 -2.69 8.62
CA LEU A 226 3.70 -1.48 8.28
C LEU A 226 3.43 -1.15 6.83
N TYR A 227 3.03 0.08 6.57
CA TYR A 227 3.01 0.65 5.21
C TYR A 227 4.15 1.66 5.08
N TYR A 228 5.14 1.33 4.28
CA TYR A 228 6.31 2.17 4.05
C TYR A 228 6.88 1.91 2.66
N ASP A 229 7.23 2.96 1.94
CA ASP A 229 7.84 2.89 0.60
C ASP A 229 7.02 2.05 -0.40
N GLY A 230 5.69 2.25 -0.42
CA GLY A 230 4.78 1.50 -1.29
C GLY A 230 4.61 0.02 -0.95
N LYS A 231 5.21 -0.45 0.17
CA LYS A 231 5.19 -1.85 0.58
C LYS A 231 4.42 -2.05 1.87
N LEU A 232 3.73 -3.17 1.95
CA LEU A 232 3.02 -3.64 3.13
C LEU A 232 3.83 -4.77 3.77
N VAL A 233 4.28 -4.57 5.01
CA VAL A 233 5.02 -5.59 5.76
C VAL A 233 4.17 -6.08 6.92
N PHE A 234 3.92 -7.39 6.97
CA PHE A 234 3.11 -8.03 8.01
C PHE A 234 3.95 -8.66 9.11
N ARG A 235 3.52 -8.48 10.36
CA ARG A 235 4.11 -9.16 11.53
C ARG A 235 3.01 -9.66 12.48
N PRO A 236 3.20 -10.85 13.06
CA PRO A 236 4.10 -11.91 12.62
C PRO A 236 3.95 -12.27 11.16
N VAL A 237 4.96 -12.95 10.58
CA VAL A 237 4.87 -13.46 9.20
C VAL A 237 3.71 -14.45 9.08
N PRO A 238 2.87 -14.39 8.04
CA PRO A 238 1.74 -15.29 7.88
C PRO A 238 2.16 -16.77 7.82
N ASP A 239 1.47 -17.65 8.56
CA ASP A 239 1.66 -19.09 8.51
C ASP A 239 0.80 -19.79 7.44
N LYS A 240 -0.23 -19.11 6.95
CA LYS A 240 -1.16 -19.57 5.92
C LYS A 240 -1.85 -18.40 5.21
N CYS A 241 -2.69 -18.71 4.24
CA CYS A 241 -3.50 -17.71 3.55
C CYS A 241 -4.54 -17.11 4.49
N TYR A 242 -4.49 -15.79 4.65
CA TYR A 242 -5.49 -15.00 5.36
C TYR A 242 -6.07 -13.94 4.43
N LYS A 243 -7.37 -13.74 4.50
CA LYS A 243 -8.00 -12.61 3.84
C LYS A 243 -7.57 -11.33 4.55
N VAL A 244 -7.05 -10.38 3.79
CA VAL A 244 -6.73 -9.03 4.23
C VAL A 244 -7.72 -8.08 3.60
N ASP A 245 -8.30 -7.21 4.40
CA ASP A 245 -9.18 -6.14 3.95
C ASP A 245 -8.51 -4.80 4.32
N LEU A 246 -8.15 -4.01 3.31
CA LEU A 246 -7.57 -2.67 3.45
C LEU A 246 -8.61 -1.63 3.06
N GLU A 247 -8.81 -0.64 3.89
CA GLU A 247 -9.57 0.54 3.52
C GLU A 247 -8.65 1.52 2.77
N VAL A 248 -9.01 1.84 1.53
CA VAL A 248 -8.21 2.65 0.63
C VAL A 248 -9.03 3.76 0.01
N GLN A 249 -8.36 4.81 -0.44
CA GLN A 249 -8.97 5.89 -1.20
C GLN A 249 -8.69 5.72 -2.69
N LYS A 250 -9.75 5.59 -3.46
CA LYS A 250 -9.66 5.49 -4.92
C LYS A 250 -9.32 6.84 -5.54
N ARG A 251 -8.49 6.83 -6.57
CA ARG A 251 -8.24 8.01 -7.40
C ARG A 251 -9.45 8.23 -8.31
N PRO A 252 -9.95 9.47 -8.49
CA PRO A 252 -10.97 9.75 -9.48
C PRO A 252 -10.52 9.30 -10.87
N SER A 253 -11.45 8.79 -11.67
CA SER A 253 -11.19 8.41 -13.06
C SER A 253 -11.20 9.63 -13.97
N GLU A 254 -10.38 9.62 -15.01
CA GLU A 254 -10.45 10.61 -16.08
C GLU A 254 -11.78 10.54 -16.83
N LEU A 255 -12.31 11.69 -17.18
CA LEU A 255 -13.51 11.79 -17.99
C LEU A 255 -13.08 11.84 -19.46
N LEU A 256 -13.30 10.77 -20.20
CA LEU A 256 -12.83 10.60 -21.59
C LEU A 256 -13.92 10.70 -22.65
N THR A 257 -15.18 10.59 -22.26
CA THR A 257 -16.31 10.66 -23.20
C THR A 257 -17.38 11.61 -22.73
N ASN A 258 -18.10 12.25 -23.65
CA ASN A 258 -19.15 13.22 -23.32
C ASN A 258 -20.25 12.64 -22.39
N ALA A 259 -20.49 11.33 -22.44
CA ALA A 259 -21.42 10.64 -21.56
C ALA A 259 -20.82 10.26 -20.19
N SER A 260 -19.49 10.39 -20.01
CA SER A 260 -18.83 10.09 -18.74
C SER A 260 -19.35 10.98 -17.64
N MET A 261 -19.56 10.38 -16.46
CA MET A 261 -19.92 11.11 -15.25
C MET A 261 -18.76 11.03 -14.26
N PRO A 262 -18.41 12.12 -13.59
CA PRO A 262 -17.45 12.07 -12.51
C PRO A 262 -17.98 11.18 -11.38
N GLU A 263 -17.11 10.42 -10.71
CA GLU A 263 -17.47 9.66 -9.52
C GLU A 263 -18.07 10.56 -8.43
N LEU A 264 -17.68 11.82 -8.45
CA LEU A 264 -18.22 12.91 -7.64
C LEU A 264 -19.36 13.65 -8.38
N SER A 265 -20.28 12.92 -8.98
CA SER A 265 -21.36 13.49 -9.84
C SER A 265 -22.21 14.55 -9.14
N GLU A 266 -22.39 14.46 -7.83
CA GLU A 266 -23.12 15.46 -7.04
C GLU A 266 -22.42 16.82 -7.00
N TRP A 267 -21.10 16.87 -7.28
CA TRP A 267 -20.26 18.06 -7.20
C TRP A 267 -19.92 18.64 -8.57
N TRP A 268 -20.66 18.28 -9.60
CA TRP A 268 -20.40 18.72 -10.96
C TRP A 268 -20.32 20.25 -11.12
N GLN A 269 -21.09 21.01 -10.32
CA GLN A 269 -20.99 22.46 -10.33
C GLN A 269 -19.66 22.95 -9.79
N TYR A 270 -19.19 22.39 -8.67
CA TYR A 270 -17.89 22.72 -8.12
C TYR A 270 -16.76 22.41 -9.11
N ILE A 271 -16.83 21.27 -9.76
CA ILE A 271 -15.90 20.88 -10.83
C ILE A 271 -15.94 21.91 -11.98
N ALA A 272 -17.13 22.33 -12.40
CA ALA A 272 -17.26 23.33 -13.46
C ALA A 272 -16.68 24.71 -13.07
N TYR A 273 -16.89 25.17 -11.84
CA TYR A 273 -16.30 26.40 -11.35
C TYR A 273 -14.79 26.29 -11.16
N GLY A 274 -14.28 25.16 -10.69
CA GLY A 274 -12.86 24.90 -10.55
C GLY A 274 -12.12 24.92 -11.88
N ALA A 275 -12.63 24.23 -12.87
CA ALA A 275 -12.07 24.22 -14.22
C ALA A 275 -12.16 25.63 -14.88
N ALA A 276 -13.28 26.34 -14.71
CA ALA A 276 -13.43 27.70 -15.23
C ALA A 276 -12.42 28.67 -14.55
N LYS A 277 -12.17 28.52 -13.25
CA LYS A 277 -11.16 29.28 -12.52
C LYS A 277 -9.78 29.09 -13.15
N LYS A 278 -9.37 27.85 -13.40
CA LYS A 278 -8.09 27.56 -14.06
C LYS A 278 -7.96 28.20 -15.43
N ILE A 279 -9.02 28.14 -16.24
CA ILE A 279 -9.04 28.80 -17.55
C ILE A 279 -8.81 30.32 -17.43
N PHE A 280 -9.40 30.98 -16.45
CA PHE A 280 -9.17 32.40 -16.22
C PHE A 280 -7.77 32.70 -15.68
N GLU A 281 -7.25 31.86 -14.78
CA GLU A 281 -5.88 31.95 -14.28
C GLU A 281 -4.86 31.84 -15.41
N ASP A 282 -5.00 30.88 -16.32
CA ASP A 282 -4.13 30.70 -17.47
C ASP A 282 -4.22 31.89 -18.47
N ARG A 283 -5.37 32.53 -18.53
CA ARG A 283 -5.56 33.75 -19.33
C ARG A 283 -5.11 35.02 -18.63
N MET A 284 -4.65 34.90 -17.37
CA MET A 284 -4.30 36.02 -16.49
C MET A 284 -5.48 37.00 -16.26
N ASP A 285 -6.72 36.53 -16.39
CA ASP A 285 -7.94 37.33 -16.18
C ASP A 285 -8.35 37.30 -14.70
N MET A 286 -7.65 38.08 -13.88
CA MET A 286 -7.86 38.13 -12.44
C MET A 286 -9.21 38.71 -12.05
N GLU A 287 -9.81 39.58 -12.89
CA GLU A 287 -11.12 40.14 -12.65
C GLU A 287 -12.21 39.06 -12.70
N SER A 288 -12.19 38.23 -13.76
CA SER A 288 -13.11 37.11 -13.89
C SER A 288 -12.91 36.07 -12.78
N VAL A 289 -11.65 35.82 -12.33
CA VAL A 289 -11.38 34.96 -11.18
C VAL A 289 -12.08 35.49 -9.93
N GLN A 290 -11.94 36.79 -9.65
CA GLN A 290 -12.58 37.40 -8.48
C GLN A 290 -14.12 37.31 -8.54
N MET A 291 -14.70 37.45 -9.73
CA MET A 291 -16.15 37.36 -9.92
C MET A 291 -16.71 35.95 -9.63
N ILE A 292 -15.99 34.87 -9.95
CA ILE A 292 -16.46 33.53 -9.73
C ILE A 292 -16.13 32.98 -8.33
N MET A 293 -15.15 33.55 -7.64
CA MET A 293 -14.68 33.06 -6.32
C MET A 293 -15.78 32.95 -5.25
N PRO A 294 -16.74 33.86 -5.11
CA PRO A 294 -17.79 33.76 -4.10
C PRO A 294 -18.64 32.47 -4.28
N GLU A 295 -19.02 32.18 -5.52
CA GLU A 295 -19.82 30.97 -5.80
C GLU A 295 -18.97 29.70 -5.69
N PHE A 296 -17.71 29.73 -6.12
CA PHE A 296 -16.77 28.63 -5.93
C PHE A 296 -16.62 28.26 -4.45
N LYS A 297 -16.37 29.25 -3.57
CA LYS A 297 -16.28 29.06 -2.12
C LYS A 297 -17.59 28.55 -1.50
N LYS A 298 -18.73 29.02 -2.02
CA LYS A 298 -20.03 28.53 -1.56
C LYS A 298 -20.22 27.05 -1.90
N GLN A 299 -19.85 26.62 -3.11
CA GLN A 299 -19.89 25.23 -3.50
C GLN A 299 -18.93 24.38 -2.64
N GLU A 300 -17.72 24.87 -2.39
CA GLU A 300 -16.76 24.23 -1.48
C GLU A 300 -17.33 24.04 -0.06
N THR A 301 -17.99 25.06 0.47
CA THR A 301 -18.64 24.97 1.79
C THR A 301 -19.76 23.93 1.83
N LEU A 302 -20.55 23.81 0.75
CA LEU A 302 -21.61 22.80 0.66
C LEU A 302 -21.02 21.39 0.65
N ILE A 303 -19.93 21.17 -0.09
CA ILE A 303 -19.22 19.89 -0.12
C ILE A 303 -18.66 19.57 1.26
N ASN A 304 -17.96 20.51 1.88
CA ASN A 304 -17.41 20.34 3.22
C ASN A 304 -18.48 19.90 4.24
N ARG A 305 -19.62 20.55 4.26
CA ARG A 305 -20.71 20.17 5.17
C ARG A 305 -21.16 18.74 4.97
N ARG A 306 -21.36 18.29 3.73
CA ARG A 306 -21.76 16.91 3.45
C ARG A 306 -20.67 15.92 3.83
N THR A 307 -19.43 16.21 3.51
CA THR A 307 -18.30 15.32 3.82
C THR A 307 -18.12 15.16 5.32
N ILE A 308 -18.19 16.24 6.11
CA ILE A 308 -18.12 16.19 7.57
C ILE A 308 -19.25 15.36 8.15
N THR A 309 -20.49 15.59 7.70
CA THR A 309 -21.66 14.81 8.17
C THR A 309 -21.51 13.31 7.88
N GLN A 310 -20.90 12.96 6.76
CA GLN A 310 -20.64 11.56 6.40
C GLN A 310 -19.51 10.94 7.22
N GLN A 311 -18.46 11.71 7.54
CA GLN A 311 -17.29 11.24 8.30
C GLN A 311 -17.59 11.03 9.78
N THR A 312 -18.33 11.93 10.40
CA THR A 312 -18.63 11.88 11.85
C THR A 312 -19.55 10.73 12.21
N LYS A 313 -20.16 10.05 11.22
CA LYS A 313 -21.21 9.05 11.46
C LYS A 313 -22.30 9.54 12.39
N GLU A 314 -22.40 10.84 12.58
CA GLU A 314 -23.51 11.48 13.27
C GLU A 314 -24.77 11.30 12.41
N ARG A 315 -25.43 10.18 12.64
CA ARG A 315 -26.82 10.11 12.22
C ARG A 315 -27.55 11.17 13.04
N THR A 316 -28.12 12.14 12.35
CA THR A 316 -29.19 12.94 12.95
C THR A 316 -30.14 11.95 13.60
N ALA A 317 -30.31 12.07 14.93
CA ALA A 317 -31.25 11.24 15.65
C ALA A 317 -32.59 11.28 14.90
N THR A 318 -33.03 10.15 14.38
CA THR A 318 -34.32 10.08 13.75
C THR A 318 -35.35 10.17 14.89
N ILE A 319 -36.54 10.73 14.63
CA ILE A 319 -37.62 10.83 15.58
C ILE A 319 -37.89 9.50 16.32
N TYR A 320 -37.62 8.37 15.67
CA TYR A 320 -37.73 7.04 16.25
C TYR A 320 -36.68 6.73 17.33
N THR A 321 -35.49 7.30 17.23
CA THR A 321 -34.42 7.10 18.22
C THR A 321 -34.69 7.87 19.50
N ASP A 322 -35.28 9.05 19.39
CA ASP A 322 -35.71 9.85 20.56
C ASP A 322 -36.88 9.22 21.27
N LEU A 323 -37.86 8.67 20.54
CA LEU A 323 -38.99 7.92 21.12
C LEU A 323 -38.53 6.64 21.86
N TYR A 324 -37.51 5.97 21.40
CA TYR A 324 -36.96 4.76 22.05
C TYR A 324 -36.24 5.09 23.37
N LEU A 325 -35.57 6.25 23.42
CA LEU A 325 -34.90 6.74 24.63
C LEU A 325 -35.90 7.22 25.68
N GLU A 326 -37.03 7.81 25.29
CA GLU A 326 -38.08 8.22 26.20
C GLU A 326 -38.87 7.03 26.75
N THR A 327 -39.16 6.02 25.93
CA THR A 327 -39.85 4.81 26.40
C THR A 327 -39.02 3.98 27.38
N SER A 328 -37.69 3.96 27.24
CA SER A 328 -36.80 3.25 28.18
C SER A 328 -36.73 3.93 29.56
N LYS A 329 -36.99 5.23 29.64
CA LYS A 329 -37.08 5.96 30.92
C LYS A 329 -38.41 5.73 31.66
N ILE A 330 -39.48 5.37 30.95
CA ILE A 330 -40.82 5.15 31.54
C ILE A 330 -40.91 3.76 32.18
N TYR A 331 -40.13 2.78 31.74
CA TYR A 331 -40.16 1.41 32.28
C TYR A 331 -39.19 1.16 33.45
N ASN A 332 -38.41 2.17 33.88
CA ASN A 332 -37.46 2.08 35.00
C ASN A 332 -37.86 2.96 36.21
N GLN A 333 -39.18 3.29 36.38
CA GLN A 333 -39.73 3.87 37.61
C GLN A 333 -40.59 2.86 38.37
#